data_f5ee8ec2f02d4d94147931e17a2c0cfe
#
_entry.id   f5ee8ec2f02d4d94147931e17a2c0cfe
#
_cell.length_a   1.000
_cell.length_b   1.000
_cell.length_c   1.000
_cell.angle_alpha   90.00
_cell.angle_beta   90.00
_cell.angle_gamma   90.00
#
_symmetry.space_group_name_H-M   'P 1'
#
loop_
_entity.id
_entity.type
_entity.pdbx_description
1 polymer ?
#
loop_
_entity_poly.entity_id
_entity_poly.type
_entity_poly.pdbx_seq_one_letter_code
_entity_poly.pdbx_strand_id
1 'polypeptide(L)'
;MSEKYNIKEVAKLFNITTNKIRYYEKQELIKPIRDEENDYRIYSGKDIMQLQAVLLYRSIGLSIKTIKEIIKRNDGIDYLEHFNRQWIMVNDEIHRLNTIRESLEKIIDTLYEDEKMNSDKIFPIIEEGNKVASIREGWKDKWNFNSWADSYDEDVKVDRGALKIY
;
A
#
# COMPACT_ATOMS: atom_id res chain seq x y z
N MET A 1 -18.58 11.36 22.97
CA MET A 1 -17.47 10.81 23.77
C MET A 1 -16.39 10.36 22.82
N SER A 2 -15.18 10.88 22.91
CA SER A 2 -14.05 10.40 22.08
C SER A 2 -13.71 8.99 22.55
N GLU A 3 -13.90 7.99 21.70
CA GLU A 3 -13.50 6.62 22.00
C GLU A 3 -11.98 6.55 22.19
N LYS A 4 -11.58 5.96 23.32
CA LYS A 4 -10.17 5.79 23.69
C LYS A 4 -9.83 4.31 23.69
N TYR A 5 -8.75 3.94 23.02
CA TYR A 5 -8.32 2.55 22.89
C TYR A 5 -6.93 2.36 23.46
N ASN A 6 -6.68 1.25 24.14
CA ASN A 6 -5.34 0.83 24.49
C ASN A 6 -4.68 0.02 23.36
N ILE A 7 -3.36 -0.20 23.44
CA ILE A 7 -2.61 -0.89 22.38
C ILE A 7 -3.08 -2.33 22.12
N LYS A 8 -3.60 -3.04 23.14
CA LYS A 8 -4.08 -4.42 22.97
C LYS A 8 -5.41 -4.44 22.22
N GLU A 9 -6.29 -3.48 22.47
CA GLU A 9 -7.56 -3.32 21.75
C GLU A 9 -7.31 -2.97 20.29
N VAL A 10 -6.37 -2.05 20.01
CA VAL A 10 -5.96 -1.70 18.65
C VAL A 10 -5.35 -2.91 17.94
N ALA A 11 -4.48 -3.67 18.60
CA ALA A 11 -3.87 -4.88 18.05
C ALA A 11 -4.94 -5.93 17.67
N LYS A 12 -5.94 -6.12 18.54
CA LYS A 12 -7.07 -7.02 18.31
C LYS A 12 -7.95 -6.53 17.15
N LEU A 13 -8.28 -5.24 17.10
CA LEU A 13 -9.12 -4.63 16.06
C LEU A 13 -8.56 -4.88 14.66
N PHE A 14 -7.24 -4.73 14.48
CA PHE A 14 -6.58 -4.88 13.18
C PHE A 14 -5.94 -6.26 12.96
N ASN A 15 -6.04 -7.16 13.92
CA ASN A 15 -5.39 -8.48 13.89
C ASN A 15 -3.88 -8.38 13.59
N ILE A 16 -3.18 -7.48 14.30
CA ILE A 16 -1.74 -7.26 14.21
C ILE A 16 -1.08 -7.30 15.58
N THR A 17 0.25 -7.45 15.60
CA THR A 17 0.99 -7.42 16.86
C THR A 17 1.13 -6.01 17.43
N THR A 18 1.24 -5.88 18.75
CA THR A 18 1.53 -4.60 19.40
C THR A 18 2.90 -4.03 18.97
N ASN A 19 3.85 -4.89 18.59
CA ASN A 19 5.15 -4.47 18.07
C ASN A 19 5.01 -3.76 16.72
N LYS A 20 4.11 -4.23 15.85
CA LYS A 20 3.82 -3.58 14.56
C LYS A 20 3.21 -2.20 14.76
N ILE A 21 2.35 -2.03 15.77
CA ILE A 21 1.78 -0.72 16.13
C ILE A 21 2.89 0.22 16.62
N ARG A 22 3.76 -0.24 17.53
CA ARG A 22 4.91 0.53 18.03
C ARG A 22 5.89 0.91 16.92
N TYR A 23 6.06 0.03 15.93
CA TYR A 23 6.86 0.36 14.75
C TYR A 23 6.27 1.56 14.01
N TYR A 24 4.95 1.58 13.75
CA TYR A 24 4.31 2.71 13.08
C TYR A 24 4.31 3.99 13.91
N GLU A 25 4.24 3.90 15.24
CA GLU A 25 4.50 5.05 16.13
C GLU A 25 5.93 5.59 15.94
N LYS A 26 6.93 4.70 15.98
CA LYS A 26 8.34 5.09 15.78
C LYS A 26 8.56 5.72 14.41
N GLN A 27 7.79 5.31 13.41
CA GLN A 27 7.77 5.92 12.09
C GLN A 27 6.93 7.20 12.03
N GLU A 28 6.39 7.70 13.13
CA GLU A 28 5.54 8.91 13.21
C GLU A 28 4.27 8.85 12.33
N LEU A 29 3.85 7.63 11.96
CA LEU A 29 2.63 7.41 11.17
C LEU A 29 1.37 7.50 12.01
N ILE A 30 1.45 7.22 13.31
CA ILE A 30 0.40 7.40 14.33
C ILE A 30 1.01 8.04 15.55
N LYS A 31 0.24 8.86 16.28
CA LYS A 31 0.72 9.65 17.41
C LYS A 31 -0.23 9.55 18.60
N PRO A 32 -0.29 8.37 19.28
CA PRO A 32 -1.12 8.22 20.45
C PRO A 32 -0.70 9.20 21.55
N ILE A 33 -1.65 9.67 22.32
CA ILE A 33 -1.38 10.45 23.51
C ILE A 33 -0.96 9.52 24.65
N ARG A 34 -0.32 10.10 25.68
CA ARG A 34 -0.02 9.42 26.94
C ARG A 34 -1.08 9.78 27.97
N ASP A 35 -1.51 8.78 28.70
CA ASP A 35 -2.36 8.98 29.86
C ASP A 35 -1.55 9.69 30.97
N GLU A 36 -2.13 10.73 31.56
CA GLU A 36 -1.44 11.58 32.54
C GLU A 36 -1.15 10.86 33.86
N GLU A 37 -1.98 9.83 34.21
CA GLU A 37 -1.85 9.15 35.50
C GLU A 37 -0.85 8.00 35.48
N ASN A 38 -0.76 7.27 34.32
CA ASN A 38 -0.04 5.99 34.26
C ASN A 38 0.91 5.87 33.06
N ASP A 39 1.05 6.94 32.26
CA ASP A 39 1.90 7.00 31.05
C ASP A 39 1.57 5.94 29.97
N TYR A 40 0.40 5.29 30.04
CA TYR A 40 -0.01 4.34 29.02
C TYR A 40 -0.46 5.06 27.74
N ARG A 41 -0.25 4.37 26.60
CA ARG A 41 -0.69 4.82 25.29
C ARG A 41 -2.19 4.77 25.15
N ILE A 42 -2.77 5.90 24.74
CA ILE A 42 -4.19 6.04 24.42
C ILE A 42 -4.30 6.42 22.93
N TYR A 43 -4.99 5.60 22.18
CA TYR A 43 -5.27 5.81 20.76
C TYR A 43 -6.66 6.40 20.60
N SER A 44 -6.75 7.50 19.88
CA SER A 44 -8.00 8.16 19.51
C SER A 44 -8.63 7.51 18.26
N GLY A 45 -9.89 7.84 17.96
CA GLY A 45 -10.50 7.47 16.69
C GLY A 45 -9.69 7.94 15.46
N LYS A 46 -9.04 9.10 15.55
CA LYS A 46 -8.13 9.59 14.50
C LYS A 46 -6.93 8.65 14.31
N ASP A 47 -6.32 8.17 15.39
CA ASP A 47 -5.20 7.22 15.32
C ASP A 47 -5.62 5.88 14.71
N ILE A 48 -6.85 5.41 15.05
CA ILE A 48 -7.44 4.20 14.47
C ILE A 48 -7.60 4.34 12.96
N MET A 49 -8.20 5.45 12.49
CA MET A 49 -8.40 5.72 11.07
C MET A 49 -7.06 5.84 10.33
N GLN A 50 -6.09 6.50 10.95
CA GLN A 50 -4.77 6.67 10.37
C GLN A 50 -4.00 5.35 10.29
N LEU A 51 -4.10 4.49 11.31
CA LEU A 51 -3.52 3.14 11.28
C LEU A 51 -4.18 2.26 10.22
N GLN A 52 -5.50 2.34 10.06
CA GLN A 52 -6.22 1.65 8.99
C GLN A 52 -5.68 2.04 7.61
N ALA A 53 -5.49 3.34 7.36
CA ALA A 53 -4.91 3.80 6.09
C ALA A 53 -3.48 3.30 5.88
N VAL A 54 -2.64 3.35 6.92
CA VAL A 54 -1.27 2.81 6.86
C VAL A 54 -1.27 1.34 6.46
N LEU A 55 -2.12 0.53 7.10
CA LEU A 55 -2.20 -0.91 6.82
C LEU A 55 -2.69 -1.18 5.40
N LEU A 56 -3.68 -0.42 4.91
CA LEU A 56 -4.16 -0.53 3.54
C LEU A 56 -3.07 -0.17 2.54
N TYR A 57 -2.41 0.97 2.70
CA TYR A 57 -1.35 1.40 1.78
C TYR A 57 -0.17 0.41 1.77
N ARG A 58 0.17 -0.15 2.93
CA ARG A 58 1.17 -1.23 3.00
C ARG A 58 0.73 -2.49 2.27
N SER A 59 -0.55 -2.85 2.31
CA SER A 59 -1.06 -4.05 1.62
C SER A 59 -1.00 -3.94 0.09
N ILE A 60 -1.07 -2.72 -0.45
CA ILE A 60 -0.88 -2.45 -1.88
C ILE A 60 0.57 -2.07 -2.23
N GLY A 61 1.51 -2.26 -1.31
CA GLY A 61 2.94 -2.17 -1.55
C GLY A 61 3.58 -0.80 -1.38
N LEU A 62 2.87 0.23 -0.88
CA LEU A 62 3.46 1.56 -0.68
C LEU A 62 4.55 1.56 0.39
N SER A 63 5.63 2.33 0.15
CA SER A 63 6.70 2.51 1.11
C SER A 63 6.25 3.35 2.33
N ILE A 64 6.95 3.21 3.45
CA ILE A 64 6.70 4.04 4.64
C ILE A 64 6.88 5.53 4.34
N LYS A 65 7.89 5.87 3.53
CA LYS A 65 8.17 7.26 3.12
C LYS A 65 6.97 7.84 2.37
N THR A 66 6.48 7.11 1.37
CA THR A 66 5.30 7.44 0.58
C THR A 66 4.07 7.66 1.45
N ILE A 67 3.81 6.72 2.37
CA ILE A 67 2.68 6.79 3.28
C ILE A 67 2.75 8.02 4.18
N LYS A 68 3.93 8.37 4.70
CA LYS A 68 4.14 9.61 5.48
C LYS A 68 3.72 10.86 4.70
N GLU A 69 4.07 10.93 3.42
CA GLU A 69 3.72 12.07 2.58
C GLU A 69 2.22 12.16 2.31
N ILE A 70 1.59 11.01 2.03
CA ILE A 70 0.12 10.94 1.85
C ILE A 70 -0.59 11.42 3.12
N ILE A 71 -0.17 10.91 4.28
CA ILE A 71 -0.78 11.26 5.58
C ILE A 71 -0.63 12.75 5.86
N LYS A 72 0.54 13.34 5.63
CA LYS A 72 0.77 14.77 5.82
C LYS A 72 -0.14 15.63 4.96
N ARG A 73 -0.40 15.23 3.71
CA ARG A 73 -1.30 15.93 2.80
C ARG A 73 -2.78 15.78 3.17
N ASN A 74 -3.11 14.73 3.93
CA ASN A 74 -4.47 14.39 4.32
C ASN A 74 -4.83 14.90 5.73
N ASP A 75 -3.95 15.64 6.39
CA ASP A 75 -4.26 16.20 7.71
C ASP A 75 -5.37 17.25 7.61
N GLY A 76 -6.49 17.03 8.29
CA GLY A 76 -7.68 17.88 8.22
C GLY A 76 -8.74 17.49 7.17
N ILE A 77 -8.54 16.42 6.40
CA ILE A 77 -9.54 15.89 5.46
C ILE A 77 -10.64 15.15 6.23
N ASP A 78 -11.89 15.28 5.77
CA ASP A 78 -13.02 14.54 6.35
C ASP A 78 -12.93 13.02 6.04
N TYR A 79 -13.71 12.22 6.78
CA TYR A 79 -13.68 10.77 6.66
C TYR A 79 -14.12 10.28 5.27
N LEU A 80 -15.09 10.94 4.65
CA LEU A 80 -15.59 10.57 3.33
C LEU A 80 -14.50 10.74 2.28
N GLU A 81 -13.83 11.88 2.29
CA GLU A 81 -12.72 12.16 1.37
C GLU A 81 -11.54 11.20 1.61
N HIS A 82 -11.24 10.89 2.88
CA HIS A 82 -10.20 9.94 3.26
C HIS A 82 -10.46 8.54 2.67
N PHE A 83 -11.67 8.01 2.81
CA PHE A 83 -12.02 6.70 2.24
C PHE A 83 -12.16 6.73 0.73
N ASN A 84 -12.66 7.80 0.13
CA ASN A 84 -12.73 7.94 -1.32
C ASN A 84 -11.34 7.89 -1.97
N ARG A 85 -10.34 8.52 -1.37
CA ARG A 85 -8.95 8.45 -1.84
C ARG A 85 -8.40 7.02 -1.78
N GLN A 86 -8.65 6.31 -0.68
CA GLN A 86 -8.25 4.90 -0.55
C GLN A 86 -8.95 4.03 -1.60
N TRP A 87 -10.24 4.25 -1.83
CA TRP A 87 -11.01 3.51 -2.83
C TRP A 87 -10.44 3.71 -4.24
N ILE A 88 -10.11 4.94 -4.62
CA ILE A 88 -9.48 5.25 -5.92
C ILE A 88 -8.16 4.47 -6.06
N MET A 89 -7.29 4.50 -5.06
CA MET A 89 -6.00 3.81 -5.11
C MET A 89 -6.15 2.29 -5.25
N VAL A 90 -7.11 1.69 -4.54
CA VAL A 90 -7.38 0.25 -4.65
C VAL A 90 -7.91 -0.10 -6.04
N ASN A 91 -8.80 0.70 -6.61
CA ASN A 91 -9.31 0.45 -7.96
C ASN A 91 -8.22 0.59 -9.04
N ASP A 92 -7.32 1.53 -8.88
CA ASP A 92 -6.16 1.68 -9.77
C ASP A 92 -5.26 0.43 -9.72
N GLU A 93 -5.02 -0.11 -8.53
CA GLU A 93 -4.25 -1.34 -8.37
C GLU A 93 -4.96 -2.57 -8.96
N ILE A 94 -6.27 -2.70 -8.73
CA ILE A 94 -7.09 -3.76 -9.34
C ILE A 94 -6.99 -3.71 -10.87
N HIS A 95 -7.11 -2.52 -11.44
CA HIS A 95 -7.02 -2.35 -12.90
C HIS A 95 -5.62 -2.73 -13.42
N ARG A 96 -4.55 -2.32 -12.72
CA ARG A 96 -3.17 -2.70 -13.03
C ARG A 96 -2.97 -4.21 -13.02
N LEU A 97 -3.46 -4.87 -11.98
CA LEU A 97 -3.35 -6.33 -11.87
C LEU A 97 -4.17 -7.06 -12.94
N ASN A 98 -5.34 -6.55 -13.30
CA ASN A 98 -6.14 -7.11 -14.40
C ASN A 98 -5.41 -7.01 -15.75
N THR A 99 -4.75 -5.89 -16.04
CA THR A 99 -3.95 -5.74 -17.26
C THR A 99 -2.81 -6.75 -17.32
N ILE A 100 -2.10 -6.97 -16.20
CA ILE A 100 -1.04 -7.98 -16.10
C ILE A 100 -1.63 -9.38 -16.33
N ARG A 101 -2.76 -9.70 -15.70
CA ARG A 101 -3.43 -10.99 -15.86
C ARG A 101 -3.80 -11.24 -17.31
N GLU A 102 -4.43 -10.29 -17.98
CA GLU A 102 -4.83 -10.40 -19.39
C GLU A 102 -3.62 -10.62 -20.32
N SER A 103 -2.49 -9.96 -20.04
CA SER A 103 -1.25 -10.18 -20.78
C SER A 103 -0.71 -11.60 -20.57
N LEU A 104 -0.75 -12.10 -19.33
CA LEU A 104 -0.34 -13.48 -19.03
C LEU A 104 -1.26 -14.52 -19.67
N GLU A 105 -2.57 -14.31 -19.65
CA GLU A 105 -3.55 -15.18 -20.32
C GLU A 105 -3.24 -15.28 -21.82
N LYS A 106 -3.01 -14.15 -22.49
CA LYS A 106 -2.63 -14.14 -23.92
C LYS A 106 -1.32 -14.91 -24.20
N ILE A 107 -0.32 -14.78 -23.33
CA ILE A 107 0.95 -15.52 -23.45
C ILE A 107 0.71 -17.03 -23.27
N ILE A 108 -0.07 -17.41 -22.27
CA ILE A 108 -0.42 -18.80 -21.99
C ILE A 108 -1.16 -19.42 -23.19
N ASP A 109 -2.17 -18.73 -23.72
CA ASP A 109 -2.93 -19.20 -24.89
C ASP A 109 -2.01 -19.38 -26.12
N THR A 110 -1.08 -18.42 -26.35
CA THR A 110 -0.10 -18.53 -27.44
C THR A 110 0.82 -19.75 -27.26
N LEU A 111 1.21 -20.08 -26.02
CA LEU A 111 2.04 -21.26 -25.73
C LEU A 111 1.28 -22.58 -25.85
N TYR A 112 -0.04 -22.58 -25.62
CA TYR A 112 -0.87 -23.76 -25.86
C TYR A 112 -1.09 -24.03 -27.34
N GLU A 113 -1.16 -22.98 -28.17
CA GLU A 113 -1.31 -23.13 -29.63
C GLU A 113 -0.02 -23.57 -30.33
N ASP A 114 1.13 -23.12 -29.83
CA ASP A 114 2.45 -23.46 -30.38
C ASP A 114 3.24 -24.28 -29.33
N GLU A 115 3.53 -25.54 -29.60
CA GLU A 115 4.36 -26.41 -28.70
C GLU A 115 5.78 -25.88 -28.47
N LYS A 116 6.20 -24.84 -29.18
CA LYS A 116 7.48 -24.17 -29.03
C LYS A 116 7.28 -22.67 -28.74
N MET A 117 8.02 -22.18 -27.75
CA MET A 117 8.09 -20.76 -27.46
C MET A 117 8.52 -19.97 -28.70
N ASN A 118 7.57 -19.23 -29.30
CA ASN A 118 7.81 -18.36 -30.44
C ASN A 118 7.93 -16.91 -29.94
N SER A 119 9.16 -16.42 -29.84
CA SER A 119 9.48 -15.06 -29.37
C SER A 119 8.77 -14.00 -30.20
N ASP A 120 8.60 -14.21 -31.51
CA ASP A 120 7.96 -13.25 -32.42
C ASP A 120 6.48 -13.03 -32.11
N LYS A 121 5.81 -14.01 -31.49
CA LYS A 121 4.43 -13.91 -31.04
C LYS A 121 4.30 -13.35 -29.61
N ILE A 122 5.22 -13.72 -28.73
CA ILE A 122 5.16 -13.36 -27.30
C ILE A 122 5.64 -11.92 -27.05
N PHE A 123 6.71 -11.48 -27.69
CA PHE A 123 7.27 -10.14 -27.48
C PHE A 123 6.29 -9.00 -27.76
N PRO A 124 5.45 -9.04 -28.83
CA PRO A 124 4.42 -8.02 -29.05
C PRO A 124 3.39 -7.95 -27.92
N ILE A 125 3.02 -9.08 -27.31
CA ILE A 125 2.07 -9.12 -26.18
C ILE A 125 2.69 -8.47 -24.94
N ILE A 126 3.96 -8.77 -24.66
CA ILE A 126 4.72 -8.14 -23.56
C ILE A 126 4.84 -6.63 -23.81
N GLU A 127 5.15 -6.24 -25.04
CA GLU A 127 5.30 -4.82 -25.40
C GLU A 127 3.96 -4.08 -25.26
N GLU A 128 2.84 -4.67 -25.71
CA GLU A 128 1.50 -4.11 -25.54
C GLU A 128 1.11 -3.97 -24.08
N GLY A 129 1.35 -5.01 -23.27
CA GLY A 129 1.12 -4.98 -21.82
C GLY A 129 1.92 -3.89 -21.12
N ASN A 130 3.19 -3.73 -21.51
CA ASN A 130 4.05 -2.67 -20.98
C ASN A 130 3.62 -1.28 -21.46
N LYS A 131 3.16 -1.13 -22.71
CA LYS A 131 2.61 0.14 -23.21
C LYS A 131 1.37 0.55 -22.41
N VAL A 132 0.45 -0.37 -22.13
CA VAL A 132 -0.72 -0.09 -21.30
C VAL A 132 -0.32 0.27 -19.87
N ALA A 133 0.71 -0.38 -19.31
CA ALA A 133 1.28 0.00 -18.02
C ALA A 133 1.93 1.39 -18.07
N SER A 134 2.63 1.75 -19.16
CA SER A 134 3.32 3.04 -19.33
C SER A 134 2.42 4.19 -19.81
N ILE A 135 1.31 3.93 -20.50
CA ILE A 135 0.27 4.94 -20.80
C ILE A 135 -0.29 5.53 -19.51
N ARG A 136 -0.23 4.77 -18.41
CA ARG A 136 -0.50 5.28 -17.07
C ARG A 136 0.59 6.22 -16.52
N GLU A 137 1.81 6.18 -17.00
CA GLU A 137 2.82 7.21 -16.73
C GLU A 137 2.42 8.58 -17.30
N GLY A 138 1.66 8.62 -18.41
CA GLY A 138 1.04 9.83 -18.95
C GLY A 138 -0.22 10.29 -18.16
N TRP A 139 -0.83 9.44 -17.40
CA TRP A 139 -1.77 9.78 -16.35
C TRP A 139 -0.95 10.45 -15.27
N LYS A 140 -0.93 11.80 -15.30
CA LYS A 140 -0.13 12.60 -14.35
C LYS A 140 -0.18 11.89 -13.02
N ASP A 141 0.95 11.38 -12.60
CA ASP A 141 1.19 10.81 -11.30
C ASP A 141 0.77 11.83 -10.25
N LYS A 142 -0.56 11.95 -10.04
CA LYS A 142 -1.16 12.84 -9.03
C LYS A 142 -0.55 12.59 -7.67
N TRP A 143 0.10 11.43 -7.51
CA TRP A 143 0.66 10.91 -6.28
C TRP A 143 2.18 10.90 -6.31
N ASN A 144 2.82 11.27 -7.46
CA ASN A 144 4.27 11.29 -7.65
C ASN A 144 4.96 9.93 -7.41
N PHE A 145 4.29 8.83 -7.84
CA PHE A 145 4.80 7.46 -7.66
C PHE A 145 6.13 7.22 -8.38
N ASN A 146 6.32 7.82 -9.57
CA ASN A 146 7.53 7.64 -10.36
C ASN A 146 8.78 8.23 -9.69
N SER A 147 8.65 9.30 -8.91
CA SER A 147 9.80 9.84 -8.16
C SER A 147 10.22 8.94 -6.98
N TRP A 148 9.48 7.87 -6.73
CA TRP A 148 9.65 6.98 -5.58
C TRP A 148 10.08 5.57 -5.97
N ALA A 149 10.09 5.23 -7.27
CA ALA A 149 10.51 3.93 -7.77
C ALA A 149 11.94 3.58 -7.29
N ASP A 150 12.83 4.55 -7.26
CA ASP A 150 14.21 4.37 -6.82
C ASP A 150 14.35 4.06 -5.31
N SER A 151 13.38 4.48 -4.47
CA SER A 151 13.38 4.18 -3.04
C SER A 151 12.58 2.93 -2.68
N TYR A 152 11.77 2.41 -3.61
CA TYR A 152 10.90 1.26 -3.39
C TYR A 152 11.69 -0.02 -3.11
N ASP A 153 12.77 -0.23 -3.84
CA ASP A 153 13.62 -1.43 -3.71
C ASP A 153 14.38 -1.50 -2.37
N GLU A 154 14.75 -0.36 -1.78
CA GLU A 154 15.42 -0.33 -0.49
C GLU A 154 14.46 -0.66 0.66
N ASP A 155 13.26 -0.06 0.66
CA ASP A 155 12.26 -0.29 1.70
C ASP A 155 11.70 -1.73 1.66
N VAL A 156 11.54 -2.31 0.46
CA VAL A 156 11.10 -3.70 0.28
C VAL A 156 12.16 -4.70 0.73
N LYS A 157 13.45 -4.40 0.55
CA LYS A 157 14.56 -5.24 1.06
C LYS A 157 14.57 -5.27 2.58
N VAL A 158 14.36 -4.14 3.23
CA VAL A 158 14.29 -4.04 4.70
C VAL A 158 13.10 -4.82 5.26
N ASP A 159 11.91 -4.70 4.64
CA ASP A 159 10.70 -5.42 5.07
C ASP A 159 10.77 -6.94 4.83
N ARG A 160 11.41 -7.40 3.74
CA ARG A 160 11.63 -8.84 3.50
C ARG A 160 12.57 -9.47 4.53
N GLY A 161 13.51 -8.70 5.08
CA GLY A 161 14.34 -9.12 6.20
C GLY A 161 13.54 -9.37 7.50
N ALA A 162 12.47 -8.62 7.71
CA ALA A 162 11.58 -8.75 8.87
C ALA A 162 10.56 -9.90 8.74
N LEU A 163 10.26 -10.35 7.52
CA LEU A 163 9.32 -11.45 7.22
C LEU A 163 9.97 -12.85 7.27
N LYS A 164 11.29 -12.94 7.50
CA LYS A 164 12.02 -14.23 7.60
C LYS A 164 11.99 -14.87 8.98
N ILE A 165 11.17 -14.38 9.88
CA ILE A 165 10.98 -15.01 11.20
C ILE A 165 9.48 -15.29 11.37
N TYR A 166 9.01 -16.32 10.68
CA TYR A 166 7.95 -17.26 11.11
C TYR A 166 7.78 -18.36 10.06
#